data_c63cfa6f6153d21425c68a4162b7b434
#
_entry.id   c63cfa6f6153d21425c68a4162b7b434
#
_cell.length_a   1.000
_cell.length_b   1.000
_cell.length_c   1.000
_cell.angle_alpha   90.00
_cell.angle_beta   90.00
_cell.angle_gamma   90.00
#
_symmetry.space_group_name_H-M   'P 1'
#
loop_
_entity.id
_entity.type
_entity.pdbx_description
1 polymer ?
#
loop_
_entity_poly.entity_id
_entity_poly.type
_entity_poly.pdbx_seq_one_letter_code
_entity_poly.pdbx_strand_id
1 'polypeptide(L)'
;ACHVQGAYTGLGERCGNTNLSTVIADLQLKLGYDCVPEDCISRMTGTARMISEIANVSLPHTMPYVGKSAFAHKGGMHVDGVKKNTAAFEHVDPSLVGNQRHILLSEVSGRSAMIGKIGEVIPGLSKRSPELDLLLGKLKELEYAGYQFEAATASFEMVVLKELGRFQPFFTVELFRIIGEQDSANRHMASAMVK
;
A
#
# COMPACT_ATOMS: atom_id res chain seq x y z
N ALA A 1 -34.45 -10.99 5.12
CA ALA A 1 -34.49 -10.07 3.98
C ALA A 1 -34.07 -10.83 2.72
N CYS A 2 -34.74 -10.57 1.59
CA CYS A 2 -34.43 -11.21 0.30
C CYS A 2 -33.76 -10.25 -0.67
N HIS A 3 -33.58 -9.01 -0.28
CA HIS A 3 -33.08 -7.94 -1.14
C HIS A 3 -32.29 -6.92 -0.34
N VAL A 4 -31.14 -6.48 -0.86
CA VAL A 4 -30.31 -5.41 -0.29
C VAL A 4 -30.08 -4.35 -1.36
N GLN A 5 -30.26 -3.08 -1.00
CA GLN A 5 -29.98 -1.94 -1.86
C GLN A 5 -28.84 -1.11 -1.26
N GLY A 6 -28.03 -0.51 -2.11
CA GLY A 6 -26.94 0.35 -1.69
C GLY A 6 -26.17 0.92 -2.87
N ALA A 7 -25.05 1.56 -2.58
CA ALA A 7 -24.07 1.98 -3.58
C ALA A 7 -22.78 1.15 -3.41
N TYR A 8 -22.05 0.89 -4.50
CA TYR A 8 -20.93 -0.04 -4.49
C TYR A 8 -19.88 0.31 -3.42
N THR A 9 -19.50 1.57 -3.31
CA THR A 9 -18.56 2.07 -2.29
C THR A 9 -19.25 2.83 -1.16
N GLY A 10 -20.58 2.70 -1.04
CA GLY A 10 -21.37 3.41 -0.03
C GLY A 10 -21.60 4.89 -0.35
N LEU A 11 -21.27 5.36 -1.55
CA LEU A 11 -21.50 6.75 -1.95
C LEU A 11 -22.97 7.12 -1.85
N GLY A 12 -23.24 8.32 -1.36
CA GLY A 12 -24.61 8.85 -1.25
C GLY A 12 -24.69 10.08 -0.38
N GLU A 13 -25.91 10.61 -0.28
CA GLU A 13 -26.19 11.79 0.48
C GLU A 13 -25.94 11.60 1.98
N ARG A 14 -25.50 12.63 2.63
CA ARG A 14 -25.25 12.74 4.08
C ARG A 14 -24.24 11.69 4.60
N CYS A 15 -24.72 10.57 5.16
CA CYS A 15 -23.87 9.48 5.68
C CYS A 15 -23.55 8.42 4.62
N GLY A 16 -24.07 8.59 3.40
CA GLY A 16 -23.96 7.60 2.33
C GLY A 16 -25.03 6.52 2.37
N ASN A 17 -24.88 5.54 1.49
CA ASN A 17 -25.75 4.37 1.36
C ASN A 17 -25.06 3.13 1.95
N THR A 18 -25.79 2.02 2.00
CA THR A 18 -25.19 0.70 2.30
C THR A 18 -24.04 0.44 1.35
N ASN A 19 -22.87 0.10 1.91
CA ASN A 19 -21.69 -0.24 1.12
C ASN A 19 -21.80 -1.64 0.55
N LEU A 20 -22.17 -1.75 -0.73
CA LEU A 20 -22.35 -3.04 -1.40
C LEU A 20 -21.04 -3.80 -1.57
N SER A 21 -19.87 -3.15 -1.66
CA SER A 21 -18.58 -3.87 -1.74
C SER A 21 -18.32 -4.69 -0.46
N THR A 22 -18.75 -4.19 0.70
CA THR A 22 -18.66 -4.93 1.97
C THR A 22 -19.74 -6.01 2.05
N VAL A 23 -20.99 -5.66 1.76
CA VAL A 23 -22.12 -6.59 1.88
C VAL A 23 -21.99 -7.79 0.94
N ILE A 24 -21.60 -7.57 -0.32
CA ILE A 24 -21.39 -8.66 -1.29
C ILE A 24 -20.28 -9.60 -0.81
N ALA A 25 -19.16 -9.04 -0.36
CA ALA A 25 -18.07 -9.86 0.14
C ALA A 25 -18.45 -10.68 1.38
N ASP A 26 -19.17 -10.07 2.34
CA ASP A 26 -19.64 -10.80 3.53
C ASP A 26 -20.64 -11.90 3.16
N LEU A 27 -21.61 -11.62 2.32
CA LEU A 27 -22.60 -12.61 1.90
C LEU A 27 -21.96 -13.77 1.13
N GLN A 28 -21.09 -13.48 0.17
CA GLN A 28 -20.54 -14.50 -0.70
C GLN A 28 -19.37 -15.25 -0.06
N LEU A 29 -18.38 -14.55 0.52
CA LEU A 29 -17.18 -15.20 1.03
C LEU A 29 -17.35 -15.81 2.44
N LYS A 30 -18.32 -15.32 3.23
CA LYS A 30 -18.50 -15.77 4.61
C LYS A 30 -19.80 -16.52 4.85
N LEU A 31 -20.85 -16.17 4.15
CA LEU A 31 -22.17 -16.72 4.37
C LEU A 31 -22.62 -17.69 3.25
N GLY A 32 -21.85 -17.80 2.16
CA GLY A 32 -22.09 -18.78 1.09
C GLY A 32 -23.29 -18.45 0.19
N TYR A 33 -23.68 -17.17 0.10
CA TYR A 33 -24.72 -16.74 -0.84
C TYR A 33 -24.11 -16.32 -2.17
N ASP A 34 -24.67 -16.77 -3.28
CA ASP A 34 -24.26 -16.36 -4.62
C ASP A 34 -24.84 -14.98 -4.93
N CYS A 35 -24.01 -13.93 -4.77
CA CYS A 35 -24.41 -12.56 -5.03
C CYS A 35 -23.97 -12.06 -6.42
N VAL A 36 -22.79 -12.46 -6.85
CA VAL A 36 -22.20 -12.13 -8.16
C VAL A 36 -21.46 -13.36 -8.70
N PRO A 37 -21.20 -13.43 -10.04
CA PRO A 37 -20.38 -14.49 -10.60
C PRO A 37 -19.02 -14.58 -9.90
N GLU A 38 -18.50 -15.78 -9.70
CA GLU A 38 -17.29 -16.06 -8.92
C GLU A 38 -16.08 -15.29 -9.45
N ASP A 39 -15.94 -15.17 -10.77
CA ASP A 39 -14.88 -14.41 -11.42
C ASP A 39 -14.97 -12.89 -11.19
N CYS A 40 -16.13 -12.38 -10.77
CA CYS A 40 -16.35 -10.95 -10.50
C CYS A 40 -15.85 -10.55 -9.11
N ILE A 41 -15.79 -11.45 -8.13
CA ILE A 41 -15.30 -11.15 -6.78
C ILE A 41 -13.86 -10.66 -6.82
N SER A 42 -13.00 -11.27 -7.60
CA SER A 42 -11.59 -10.86 -7.73
C SER A 42 -11.39 -9.46 -8.36
N ARG A 43 -12.43 -8.87 -8.94
CA ARG A 43 -12.40 -7.50 -9.51
C ARG A 43 -12.85 -6.43 -8.54
N MET A 44 -13.29 -6.79 -7.34
CA MET A 44 -13.94 -5.85 -6.40
C MET A 44 -13.08 -4.63 -6.07
N THR A 45 -11.81 -4.82 -5.76
CA THR A 45 -10.90 -3.72 -5.42
C THR A 45 -10.66 -2.80 -6.62
N GLY A 46 -10.46 -3.36 -7.81
CA GLY A 46 -10.31 -2.57 -9.05
C GLY A 46 -11.56 -1.76 -9.36
N THR A 47 -12.74 -2.36 -9.23
CA THR A 47 -14.02 -1.67 -9.43
C THR A 47 -14.23 -0.53 -8.42
N ALA A 48 -13.90 -0.75 -7.14
CA ALA A 48 -14.01 0.29 -6.13
C ALA A 48 -13.11 1.50 -6.44
N ARG A 49 -11.87 1.25 -6.89
CA ARG A 49 -10.94 2.31 -7.31
C ARG A 49 -11.46 3.07 -8.52
N MET A 50 -11.90 2.35 -9.55
CA MET A 50 -12.47 2.96 -10.77
C MET A 50 -13.67 3.86 -10.44
N ILE A 51 -14.61 3.40 -9.62
CA ILE A 51 -15.77 4.19 -9.19
C ILE A 51 -15.33 5.45 -8.45
N SER A 52 -14.36 5.32 -7.54
CA SER A 52 -13.82 6.45 -6.78
C SER A 52 -13.15 7.49 -7.69
N GLU A 53 -12.40 7.06 -8.68
CA GLU A 53 -11.77 7.94 -9.68
C GLU A 53 -12.82 8.67 -10.53
N ILE A 54 -13.83 7.96 -11.04
CA ILE A 54 -14.93 8.56 -11.83
C ILE A 54 -15.70 9.57 -10.99
N ALA A 55 -15.98 9.24 -9.72
CA ALA A 55 -16.69 10.12 -8.80
C ALA A 55 -15.83 11.27 -8.27
N ASN A 56 -14.53 11.28 -8.53
CA ASN A 56 -13.54 12.19 -7.97
C ASN A 56 -13.60 12.27 -6.42
N VAL A 57 -13.78 11.11 -5.79
CA VAL A 57 -13.85 10.95 -4.32
C VAL A 57 -12.81 9.94 -3.90
N SER A 58 -11.98 10.26 -2.93
CA SER A 58 -10.97 9.33 -2.42
C SER A 58 -11.60 8.10 -1.78
N LEU A 59 -11.17 6.91 -2.19
CA LEU A 59 -11.55 5.66 -1.54
C LEU A 59 -10.92 5.63 -0.14
N PRO A 60 -11.72 5.47 0.95
CA PRO A 60 -11.17 5.38 2.29
C PRO A 60 -10.17 4.23 2.41
N HIS A 61 -8.99 4.50 2.93
CA HIS A 61 -7.94 3.48 3.08
C HIS A 61 -8.36 2.31 3.97
N THR A 62 -9.24 2.58 4.94
CA THR A 62 -9.75 1.60 5.92
C THR A 62 -11.02 0.88 5.45
N MET A 63 -11.50 1.13 4.22
CA MET A 63 -12.70 0.48 3.72
C MET A 63 -12.52 -1.05 3.72
N PRO A 64 -13.44 -1.82 4.32
CA PRO A 64 -13.35 -3.27 4.34
C PRO A 64 -13.15 -3.87 2.95
N TYR A 65 -12.35 -4.91 2.85
CA TYR A 65 -11.99 -5.66 1.65
C TYR A 65 -11.23 -4.87 0.57
N VAL A 66 -11.67 -3.67 0.20
CA VAL A 66 -11.18 -2.93 -0.98
C VAL A 66 -10.23 -1.79 -0.64
N GLY A 67 -10.18 -1.37 0.61
CA GLY A 67 -9.28 -0.30 1.06
C GLY A 67 -7.81 -0.72 1.05
N LYS A 68 -6.92 0.24 0.87
CA LYS A 68 -5.47 0.01 0.82
C LYS A 68 -4.93 -0.61 2.11
N SER A 69 -5.54 -0.29 3.26
CA SER A 69 -5.14 -0.79 4.58
C SER A 69 -5.91 -2.02 5.04
N ALA A 70 -6.87 -2.52 4.25
CA ALA A 70 -7.73 -3.64 4.65
C ALA A 70 -6.94 -4.93 4.97
N PHE A 71 -5.79 -5.12 4.32
CA PHE A 71 -4.87 -6.24 4.53
C PHE A 71 -3.45 -5.76 4.81
N ALA A 72 -3.34 -4.64 5.52
CA ALA A 72 -2.07 -4.08 5.93
C ALA A 72 -1.72 -4.53 7.36
N HIS A 73 -0.54 -5.09 7.54
CA HIS A 73 -0.03 -5.55 8.83
C HIS A 73 1.15 -4.71 9.27
N LYS A 74 1.07 -4.14 10.48
CA LYS A 74 2.11 -3.35 11.13
C LYS A 74 2.48 -4.00 12.46
N GLY A 75 3.77 -4.03 12.74
CA GLY A 75 4.28 -4.59 13.99
C GLY A 75 4.75 -6.04 13.89
N GLY A 76 5.86 -6.32 14.60
CA GLY A 76 6.60 -7.57 14.49
C GLY A 76 5.79 -8.82 14.81
N MET A 77 4.95 -8.77 15.85
CA MET A 77 4.13 -9.90 16.29
C MET A 77 3.03 -10.27 15.26
N HIS A 78 2.35 -9.26 14.70
CA HIS A 78 1.34 -9.46 13.67
C HIS A 78 1.96 -10.01 12.38
N VAL A 79 3.07 -9.43 11.94
CA VAL A 79 3.80 -9.88 10.75
C VAL A 79 4.31 -11.33 10.90
N ASP A 80 4.86 -11.67 12.07
CA ASP A 80 5.29 -13.04 12.36
C ASP A 80 4.12 -14.02 12.39
N GLY A 81 3.00 -13.62 12.99
CA GLY A 81 1.77 -14.39 13.01
C GLY A 81 1.21 -14.67 11.61
N VAL A 82 1.11 -13.63 10.77
CA VAL A 82 0.66 -13.75 9.37
C VAL A 82 1.59 -14.65 8.56
N LYS A 83 2.91 -14.56 8.76
CA LYS A 83 3.88 -15.43 8.07
C LYS A 83 3.73 -16.91 8.46
N LYS A 84 3.32 -17.19 9.68
CA LYS A 84 3.10 -18.56 10.17
C LYS A 84 1.72 -19.10 9.78
N ASN A 85 0.70 -18.28 9.92
CA ASN A 85 -0.67 -18.62 9.56
C ASN A 85 -1.46 -17.35 9.24
N THR A 86 -1.75 -17.14 7.97
CA THR A 86 -2.51 -15.97 7.49
C THR A 86 -3.89 -15.90 8.11
N ALA A 87 -4.57 -17.04 8.28
CA ALA A 87 -5.91 -17.12 8.84
C ALA A 87 -6.02 -16.65 10.30
N ALA A 88 -4.89 -16.48 11.01
CA ALA A 88 -4.90 -15.94 12.37
C ALA A 88 -5.22 -14.44 12.43
N PHE A 89 -4.99 -13.70 11.33
CA PHE A 89 -5.17 -12.25 11.27
C PHE A 89 -5.99 -11.79 10.06
N GLU A 90 -6.14 -12.62 9.05
CA GLU A 90 -6.90 -12.33 7.84
C GLU A 90 -8.11 -13.26 7.77
N HIS A 91 -9.26 -12.66 7.68
CA HIS A 91 -10.52 -13.42 7.65
C HIS A 91 -10.89 -13.93 6.25
N VAL A 92 -10.22 -13.46 5.22
CA VAL A 92 -10.24 -13.94 3.83
C VAL A 92 -8.87 -13.71 3.20
N ASP A 93 -8.54 -14.46 2.17
CA ASP A 93 -7.35 -14.17 1.35
C ASP A 93 -7.59 -12.89 0.54
N PRO A 94 -6.68 -11.89 0.59
CA PRO A 94 -6.85 -10.64 -0.14
C PRO A 94 -6.99 -10.80 -1.66
N SER A 95 -6.39 -11.83 -2.25
CA SER A 95 -6.49 -12.10 -3.69
C SER A 95 -7.92 -12.40 -4.15
N LEU A 96 -8.75 -12.97 -3.27
CA LEU A 96 -10.16 -13.26 -3.57
C LEU A 96 -10.96 -12.00 -3.92
N VAL A 97 -10.59 -10.86 -3.39
CA VAL A 97 -11.23 -9.55 -3.63
C VAL A 97 -10.37 -8.63 -4.51
N GLY A 98 -9.31 -9.16 -5.12
CA GLY A 98 -8.38 -8.40 -5.96
C GLY A 98 -7.55 -7.37 -5.19
N ASN A 99 -7.37 -7.58 -3.90
CA ASN A 99 -6.49 -6.77 -3.05
C ASN A 99 -5.17 -7.50 -2.80
N GLN A 100 -4.26 -6.87 -2.07
CA GLN A 100 -2.95 -7.41 -1.75
C GLN A 100 -2.62 -7.22 -0.28
N ARG A 101 -1.87 -8.15 0.27
CA ARG A 101 -1.30 -8.04 1.61
C ARG A 101 -0.15 -7.04 1.59
N HIS A 102 -0.17 -6.11 2.55
CA HIS A 102 0.88 -5.13 2.73
C HIS A 102 1.52 -5.28 4.10
N ILE A 103 2.82 -5.51 4.13
CA ILE A 103 3.60 -5.47 5.37
C ILE A 103 4.21 -4.09 5.48
N LEU A 104 3.69 -3.31 6.43
CA LEU A 104 4.15 -1.95 6.68
C LEU A 104 5.43 -1.99 7.52
N LEU A 105 6.46 -1.29 7.07
CA LEU A 105 7.63 -1.01 7.89
C LEU A 105 7.28 0.11 8.85
N SER A 106 7.55 -0.06 10.13
CA SER A 106 7.45 0.99 11.13
C SER A 106 8.83 1.26 11.71
N GLU A 107 9.00 2.42 12.34
CA GLU A 107 10.22 2.78 13.09
C GLU A 107 10.61 1.71 14.11
N VAL A 108 9.64 0.94 14.58
CA VAL A 108 9.80 -0.19 15.50
C VAL A 108 9.87 -1.53 14.76
N SER A 109 9.94 -1.54 13.44
CA SER A 109 10.05 -2.78 12.68
C SER A 109 11.38 -3.45 12.98
N GLY A 110 11.31 -4.59 13.64
CA GLY A 110 12.50 -5.35 13.97
C GLY A 110 13.29 -5.77 12.72
N ARG A 111 14.58 -6.05 12.90
CA ARG A 111 15.52 -6.52 11.87
C ARG A 111 14.90 -7.57 10.92
N SER A 112 14.06 -8.47 11.43
CA SER A 112 13.41 -9.53 10.63
C SER A 112 12.41 -9.03 9.59
N ALA A 113 11.71 -7.93 9.86
CA ALA A 113 10.77 -7.33 8.91
C ALA A 113 11.50 -6.61 7.78
N MET A 114 12.56 -5.86 8.11
CA MET A 114 13.44 -5.24 7.11
C MET A 114 14.11 -6.28 6.21
N ILE A 115 14.64 -7.35 6.79
CA ILE A 115 15.22 -8.48 6.03
C ILE A 115 14.18 -9.09 5.08
N GLY A 116 12.94 -9.26 5.53
CA GLY A 116 11.86 -9.75 4.67
C GLY A 116 11.65 -8.86 3.46
N LYS A 117 11.55 -7.56 3.66
CA LYS A 117 11.32 -6.58 2.59
C LYS A 117 12.51 -6.41 1.65
N ILE A 118 13.73 -6.44 2.18
CA ILE A 118 14.94 -6.48 1.34
C ILE A 118 14.96 -7.75 0.47
N GLY A 119 14.52 -8.89 1.02
CA GLY A 119 14.42 -10.15 0.28
C GLY A 119 13.39 -10.15 -0.85
N GLU A 120 12.35 -9.31 -0.77
CA GLU A 120 11.40 -9.07 -1.86
C GLU A 120 12.07 -8.31 -3.02
N VAL A 121 12.91 -7.32 -2.70
CA VAL A 121 13.65 -6.50 -3.70
C VAL A 121 14.80 -7.31 -4.30
N ILE A 122 15.51 -8.09 -3.48
CA ILE A 122 16.67 -8.90 -3.91
C ILE A 122 16.49 -10.34 -3.44
N PRO A 123 15.82 -11.17 -4.25
CA PRO A 123 15.71 -12.59 -3.97
C PRO A 123 17.09 -13.25 -3.89
N GLY A 124 17.30 -14.04 -2.85
CA GLY A 124 18.54 -14.81 -2.68
C GLY A 124 19.64 -14.12 -1.86
N LEU A 125 19.43 -12.89 -1.36
CA LEU A 125 20.36 -12.26 -0.44
C LEU A 125 20.41 -13.05 0.89
N SER A 126 21.62 -13.47 1.28
CA SER A 126 21.79 -14.24 2.51
C SER A 126 21.47 -13.39 3.74
N LYS A 127 20.72 -13.97 4.69
CA LYS A 127 20.38 -13.31 5.98
C LYS A 127 21.61 -13.01 6.85
N ARG A 128 22.79 -13.55 6.50
CA ARG A 128 24.06 -13.38 7.21
C ARG A 128 25.11 -12.69 6.37
N SER A 129 24.74 -12.07 5.23
CA SER A 129 25.71 -11.38 4.38
C SER A 129 26.13 -10.04 5.02
N PRO A 130 27.39 -9.63 4.90
CA PRO A 130 27.87 -8.30 5.31
C PRO A 130 27.12 -7.17 4.61
N GLU A 131 26.69 -7.38 3.37
CA GLU A 131 25.92 -6.45 2.57
C GLU A 131 24.55 -6.14 3.22
N LEU A 132 23.93 -7.15 3.84
CA LEU A 132 22.67 -6.96 4.55
C LEU A 132 22.86 -6.10 5.81
N ASP A 133 23.95 -6.26 6.52
CA ASP A 133 24.24 -5.46 7.72
C ASP A 133 24.52 -3.99 7.34
N LEU A 134 25.22 -3.74 6.24
CA LEU A 134 25.41 -2.38 5.69
C LEU A 134 24.09 -1.74 5.30
N LEU A 135 23.24 -2.47 4.56
CA LEU A 135 21.90 -2.01 4.18
C LEU A 135 21.02 -1.64 5.39
N LEU A 136 21.02 -2.50 6.39
CA LEU A 136 20.25 -2.26 7.62
C LEU A 136 20.77 -1.03 8.38
N GLY A 137 22.10 -0.84 8.41
CA GLY A 137 22.73 0.37 8.96
C GLY A 137 22.28 1.62 8.22
N LYS A 138 22.36 1.59 6.88
CA LYS A 138 21.95 2.72 6.03
C LYS A 138 20.47 3.08 6.15
N LEU A 139 19.60 2.09 6.18
CA LEU A 139 18.17 2.32 6.37
C LEU A 139 17.88 2.97 7.72
N LYS A 140 18.55 2.54 8.79
CA LYS A 140 18.42 3.17 10.11
C LYS A 140 18.94 4.61 10.15
N GLU A 141 20.04 4.91 9.46
CA GLU A 141 20.53 6.29 9.34
C GLU A 141 19.49 7.19 8.65
N LEU A 142 18.89 6.69 7.57
CA LEU A 142 17.86 7.43 6.84
C LEU A 142 16.60 7.62 7.70
N GLU A 143 16.16 6.59 8.42
CA GLU A 143 15.04 6.70 9.36
C GLU A 143 15.33 7.74 10.45
N TYR A 144 16.53 7.73 11.02
CA TYR A 144 16.97 8.73 11.99
C TYR A 144 17.03 10.15 11.41
N ALA A 145 17.33 10.28 10.12
CA ALA A 145 17.28 11.55 9.39
C ALA A 145 15.85 11.99 9.01
N GLY A 146 14.81 11.22 9.40
CA GLY A 146 13.41 11.55 9.18
C GLY A 146 12.77 10.93 7.94
N TYR A 147 13.47 10.06 7.22
CA TYR A 147 12.88 9.34 6.10
C TYR A 147 11.94 8.25 6.58
N GLN A 148 10.77 8.16 5.95
CA GLN A 148 9.76 7.15 6.25
C GLN A 148 9.48 6.30 5.02
N PHE A 149 9.75 5.00 5.11
CA PHE A 149 9.58 4.05 4.02
C PHE A 149 8.26 3.25 4.08
N GLU A 150 7.38 3.58 5.03
CA GLU A 150 6.15 2.85 5.29
C GLU A 150 5.22 2.77 4.07
N ALA A 151 5.05 3.90 3.38
CA ALA A 151 4.23 4.00 2.17
C ALA A 151 5.04 4.26 0.89
N ALA A 152 6.37 4.34 1.00
CA ALA A 152 7.28 4.73 -0.06
C ALA A 152 8.08 3.52 -0.58
N THR A 153 7.38 2.48 -1.06
CA THR A 153 8.00 1.23 -1.51
C THR A 153 9.06 1.45 -2.58
N ALA A 154 8.76 2.25 -3.61
CA ALA A 154 9.74 2.54 -4.67
C ALA A 154 10.98 3.29 -4.15
N SER A 155 10.82 4.21 -3.20
CA SER A 155 11.96 4.88 -2.56
C SER A 155 12.82 3.91 -1.76
N PHE A 156 12.19 2.98 -1.04
CA PHE A 156 12.89 1.90 -0.34
C PHE A 156 13.69 1.01 -1.31
N GLU A 157 13.06 0.57 -2.40
CA GLU A 157 13.72 -0.22 -3.45
C GLU A 157 14.92 0.51 -4.04
N MET A 158 14.75 1.80 -4.35
CA MET A 158 15.85 2.63 -4.87
C MET A 158 17.03 2.72 -3.90
N VAL A 159 16.78 2.88 -2.60
CA VAL A 159 17.84 2.89 -1.58
C VAL A 159 18.56 1.55 -1.58
N VAL A 160 17.83 0.43 -1.53
CA VAL A 160 18.41 -0.91 -1.54
C VAL A 160 19.27 -1.15 -2.79
N LEU A 161 18.77 -0.81 -3.97
CA LEU A 161 19.49 -0.98 -5.23
C LEU A 161 20.74 -0.07 -5.32
N LYS A 162 20.66 1.17 -4.84
CA LYS A 162 21.79 2.10 -4.83
C LYS A 162 22.91 1.62 -3.91
N GLU A 163 22.60 1.23 -2.69
CA GLU A 163 23.59 0.74 -1.72
C GLU A 163 24.30 -0.53 -2.18
N LEU A 164 23.61 -1.37 -2.96
CA LEU A 164 24.20 -2.59 -3.53
C LEU A 164 24.89 -2.36 -4.89
N GLY A 165 24.95 -1.12 -5.38
CA GLY A 165 25.54 -0.80 -6.69
C GLY A 165 24.78 -1.41 -7.88
N ARG A 166 23.52 -1.79 -7.69
CA ARG A 166 22.65 -2.40 -8.73
C ARG A 166 21.67 -1.41 -9.36
N PHE A 167 21.66 -0.18 -8.89
CA PHE A 167 20.79 0.86 -9.46
C PHE A 167 21.32 1.33 -10.81
N GLN A 168 20.50 1.21 -11.84
CA GLN A 168 20.78 1.75 -13.17
C GLN A 168 19.85 2.94 -13.42
N PRO A 169 20.39 4.17 -13.50
CA PRO A 169 19.57 5.33 -13.79
C PRO A 169 19.07 5.28 -15.22
N PHE A 170 17.79 5.59 -15.44
CA PHE A 170 17.19 5.70 -16.78
C PHE A 170 17.60 6.97 -17.51
N PHE A 171 18.02 7.99 -16.76
CA PHE A 171 18.49 9.28 -17.27
C PHE A 171 19.45 9.93 -16.27
N THR A 172 20.21 10.89 -16.74
CA THR A 172 21.06 11.73 -15.88
C THR A 172 20.46 13.12 -15.84
N VAL A 173 20.26 13.66 -14.64
CA VAL A 173 19.82 15.04 -14.47
C VAL A 173 21.03 15.96 -14.63
N GLU A 174 21.07 16.74 -15.72
CA GLU A 174 22.12 17.74 -15.97
C GLU A 174 21.89 19.02 -15.17
N LEU A 175 20.62 19.43 -15.06
CA LEU A 175 20.22 20.64 -14.39
C LEU A 175 18.81 20.50 -13.83
N PHE A 176 18.60 20.96 -12.61
CA PHE A 176 17.26 21.27 -12.13
C PHE A 176 17.21 22.70 -11.57
N ARG A 177 16.08 23.36 -11.75
CA ARG A 177 15.83 24.70 -11.21
C ARG A 177 14.41 24.72 -10.66
N ILE A 178 14.28 25.23 -9.43
CA ILE A 178 12.98 25.45 -8.78
C ILE A 178 12.87 26.95 -8.52
N ILE A 179 11.76 27.56 -8.96
CA ILE A 179 11.44 28.96 -8.73
C ILE A 179 10.15 29.01 -7.93
N GLY A 180 10.20 29.55 -6.72
CA GLY A 180 9.03 29.83 -5.90
C GLY A 180 8.70 31.29 -5.96
N GLU A 181 7.44 31.64 -6.20
CA GLU A 181 6.96 33.02 -6.28
C GLU A 181 5.74 33.17 -5.36
N GLN A 182 5.66 34.34 -4.73
CA GLN A 182 4.50 34.71 -3.92
C GLN A 182 4.08 36.11 -4.38
N ASP A 183 2.82 36.26 -4.78
CA ASP A 183 2.29 37.56 -5.18
C ASP A 183 1.77 38.36 -3.98
N SER A 184 1.39 39.59 -4.24
CA SER A 184 0.84 40.49 -3.23
C SER A 184 -0.50 40.05 -2.64
N ALA A 185 -1.19 39.12 -3.29
CA ALA A 185 -2.42 38.49 -2.80
C ALA A 185 -2.15 37.20 -2.02
N ASN A 186 -0.89 36.93 -1.62
CA ASN A 186 -0.44 35.77 -0.88
C ASN A 186 -0.67 34.43 -1.61
N ARG A 187 -0.75 34.44 -2.94
CA ARG A 187 -0.82 33.21 -3.75
C ARG A 187 0.59 32.73 -3.99
N HIS A 188 0.80 31.44 -3.76
CA HIS A 188 2.07 30.76 -3.96
C HIS A 188 2.06 30.02 -5.28
N MET A 189 3.07 30.25 -6.09
CA MET A 189 3.32 29.52 -7.34
C MET A 189 4.71 28.91 -7.27
N ALA A 190 4.87 27.72 -7.83
CA ALA A 190 6.17 27.10 -8.01
C ALA A 190 6.28 26.55 -9.43
N SER A 191 7.42 26.82 -10.05
CA SER A 191 7.78 26.21 -11.34
C SER A 191 9.07 25.42 -11.20
N ALA A 192 9.14 24.28 -11.88
CA ALA A 192 10.32 23.43 -11.91
C ALA A 192 10.73 23.18 -13.36
N MET A 193 12.03 23.28 -13.61
CA MET A 193 12.64 22.88 -14.88
C MET A 193 13.66 21.78 -14.58
N VAL A 194 13.57 20.69 -15.32
CA VAL A 194 14.54 19.59 -15.27
C VAL A 194 15.07 19.36 -16.67
N LYS A 195 16.39 19.26 -16.82
CA LYS A 195 17.10 18.94 -18.07
C LYS A 195 18.00 17.74 -17.84
#